data_a484cdb357af2f4751a4907485d5847c
#
_entry.id   a484cdb357af2f4751a4907485d5847c
#
_cell.length_a   1.000
_cell.length_b   1.000
_cell.length_c   1.000
_cell.angle_alpha   90.00
_cell.angle_beta   90.00
_cell.angle_gamma   90.00
#
_symmetry.space_group_name_H-M   'P 1'
#
loop_
_entity.id
_entity.type
_entity.pdbx_description
1 polymer ?
#
loop_
_entity_poly.entity_id
_entity_poly.type
_entity_poly.pdbx_seq_one_letter_code
_entity_poly.pdbx_strand_id
1 'polypeptide(L)'
;MSPKSKREYFKSIAQRYQKASRKDKSKILEEFCQVCHYHRKYAIAKLNAYKTIHRKPPGKQKPGPKPLYDHPQLLEALKAIWIGTNLICSKRLKAAIPHWIGPYQSDNGHLPIDLVKKLLKISPSTIDRFLKPVKHLYRGKGRCTTKPGLLLKHHIPIKTRQWDEFRPGFLETDTVAHCGGSVEGLYAFTTNTVDIATGWTEQRATYGKGFREIAREIEAMEKSLPFAILGIDFDNGGEFLNRFLFDYFRIREKPVQFTRSREYQKNDNAHVEGKNWTHVRQWLGYRRFEDPKIVPLLNDLYKTEWRLYHNFFIPSVKLLSKERIASKTIKRHDKPKTPYQRILESKHIEKETKESLKELFKTLNPFKLRKTIDTKIARIHQLAW
;
A
#
# COMPACT_ATOMS: atom_id res chain seq x y z
N MET A 1 -19.84 37.14 19.42
CA MET A 1 -19.08 37.74 18.31
C MET A 1 -18.63 36.67 17.31
N SER A 2 -18.81 36.87 16.01
CA SER A 2 -18.40 35.90 14.98
C SER A 2 -16.86 35.78 14.89
N PRO A 3 -16.31 34.66 14.37
CA PRO A 3 -14.86 34.53 14.18
C PRO A 3 -14.25 35.62 13.26
N LYS A 4 -15.02 36.10 12.28
CA LYS A 4 -14.63 37.19 11.36
C LYS A 4 -14.57 38.53 12.14
N SER A 5 -15.59 38.86 12.89
CA SER A 5 -15.63 40.06 13.72
C SER A 5 -14.56 40.09 14.80
N LYS A 6 -14.26 38.94 15.45
CA LYS A 6 -13.13 38.83 16.40
C LYS A 6 -11.78 39.11 15.73
N ARG A 7 -11.61 38.72 14.44
CA ARG A 7 -10.36 38.97 13.71
C ARG A 7 -10.20 40.42 13.32
N GLU A 8 -11.29 41.08 12.93
CA GLU A 8 -11.30 42.52 12.60
C GLU A 8 -11.05 43.37 13.83
N TYR A 9 -11.74 43.08 14.93
CA TYR A 9 -11.54 43.74 16.21
C TYR A 9 -10.10 43.56 16.76
N PHE A 10 -9.55 42.36 16.65
CA PHE A 10 -8.16 42.11 17.00
C PHE A 10 -7.19 43.00 16.23
N LYS A 11 -7.37 43.19 14.91
CA LYS A 11 -6.49 44.01 14.10
C LYS A 11 -6.51 45.48 14.58
N SER A 12 -7.69 46.02 14.90
CA SER A 12 -7.88 47.36 15.40
C SER A 12 -7.21 47.55 16.77
N ILE A 13 -7.47 46.65 17.69
CA ILE A 13 -6.94 46.73 19.07
C ILE A 13 -5.44 46.45 19.14
N ALA A 14 -4.89 45.58 18.31
CA ALA A 14 -3.50 45.21 18.36
C ALA A 14 -2.55 46.40 18.11
N GLN A 15 -2.89 47.26 17.17
CA GLN A 15 -2.10 48.49 16.90
C GLN A 15 -2.12 49.45 18.11
N ARG A 16 -3.31 49.66 18.70
CA ARG A 16 -3.50 50.50 19.88
C ARG A 16 -2.73 49.95 21.09
N TYR A 17 -2.81 48.64 21.32
CA TYR A 17 -2.09 47.93 22.39
C TYR A 17 -0.55 48.06 22.26
N GLN A 18 -0.01 47.99 21.05
CA GLN A 18 1.44 48.11 20.84
C GLN A 18 2.00 49.50 21.19
N LYS A 19 1.21 50.55 20.98
CA LYS A 19 1.60 51.95 21.21
C LYS A 19 1.29 52.42 22.64
N ALA A 20 0.47 51.70 23.38
CA ALA A 20 -0.05 52.11 24.69
C ALA A 20 0.99 52.02 25.82
N SER A 21 0.83 52.88 26.85
CA SER A 21 1.57 52.79 28.10
C SER A 21 1.28 51.51 28.87
N ARG A 22 2.07 51.19 29.91
CA ARG A 22 1.87 49.99 30.74
C ARG A 22 0.48 49.98 31.42
N LYS A 23 0.00 51.14 31.89
CA LYS A 23 -1.35 51.26 32.50
C LYS A 23 -2.46 51.07 31.47
N ASP A 24 -2.32 51.68 30.30
CA ASP A 24 -3.32 51.58 29.23
C ASP A 24 -3.37 50.18 28.58
N LYS A 25 -2.23 49.49 28.54
CA LYS A 25 -2.21 48.07 28.10
C LYS A 25 -3.08 47.16 28.95
N SER A 26 -3.13 47.41 30.29
CA SER A 26 -4.02 46.63 31.15
C SER A 26 -5.49 46.86 30.81
N LYS A 27 -5.89 48.12 30.61
CA LYS A 27 -7.26 48.50 30.24
C LYS A 27 -7.67 47.88 28.88
N ILE A 28 -6.79 48.04 27.89
CA ILE A 28 -7.01 47.46 26.53
C ILE A 28 -7.10 45.95 26.58
N LEU A 29 -6.31 45.28 27.40
CA LEU A 29 -6.33 43.85 27.59
C LEU A 29 -7.62 43.38 28.24
N GLU A 30 -8.14 44.09 29.24
CA GLU A 30 -9.43 43.81 29.88
C GLU A 30 -10.57 43.94 28.89
N GLU A 31 -10.62 45.07 28.15
CA GLU A 31 -11.58 45.30 27.06
C GLU A 31 -11.57 44.15 26.05
N PHE A 32 -10.37 43.75 25.59
CA PHE A 32 -10.20 42.68 24.61
C PHE A 32 -10.67 41.30 25.12
N CYS A 33 -10.39 41.01 26.41
CA CYS A 33 -10.87 39.78 27.06
C CYS A 33 -12.40 39.75 27.18
N GLN A 34 -13.01 40.87 27.63
CA GLN A 34 -14.47 40.98 27.78
C GLN A 34 -15.20 40.84 26.44
N VAL A 35 -14.76 41.55 25.39
CA VAL A 35 -15.43 41.57 24.08
C VAL A 35 -15.27 40.26 23.34
N CYS A 36 -14.08 39.65 23.41
CA CYS A 36 -13.79 38.40 22.67
C CYS A 36 -13.98 37.13 23.48
N HIS A 37 -14.24 37.21 24.77
CA HIS A 37 -14.31 36.09 25.74
C HIS A 37 -13.03 35.23 25.69
N TYR A 38 -11.86 35.88 25.61
CA TYR A 38 -10.58 35.19 25.67
C TYR A 38 -10.03 35.14 27.09
N HIS A 39 -9.39 34.01 27.43
CA HIS A 39 -8.63 33.92 28.65
C HIS A 39 -7.43 34.92 28.61
N ARG A 40 -7.16 35.61 29.71
CA ARG A 40 -6.15 36.68 29.81
C ARG A 40 -4.76 36.29 29.26
N LYS A 41 -4.26 35.11 29.62
CA LYS A 41 -2.97 34.60 29.10
C LYS A 41 -2.96 34.44 27.57
N TYR A 42 -4.04 33.95 27.00
CA TYR A 42 -4.16 33.83 25.56
C TYR A 42 -4.24 35.19 24.85
N ALA A 43 -4.98 36.14 25.41
CA ALA A 43 -5.08 37.49 24.88
C ALA A 43 -3.73 38.21 24.88
N ILE A 44 -2.94 38.10 25.97
CA ILE A 44 -1.58 38.64 26.06
C ILE A 44 -0.69 38.02 24.96
N ALA A 45 -0.65 36.71 24.86
CA ALA A 45 0.17 36.01 23.85
C ALA A 45 -0.21 36.43 22.41
N LYS A 46 -1.50 36.57 22.12
CA LYS A 46 -2.02 36.96 20.81
C LYS A 46 -1.67 38.42 20.46
N LEU A 47 -1.84 39.36 21.40
CA LEU A 47 -1.50 40.78 21.22
C LEU A 47 0.02 41.01 21.08
N ASN A 48 0.84 40.24 21.81
CA ASN A 48 2.30 40.31 21.69
C ASN A 48 2.79 39.67 20.36
N ALA A 49 2.16 38.59 19.89
CA ALA A 49 2.51 37.97 18.63
C ALA A 49 2.29 38.90 17.42
N TYR A 50 1.35 39.84 17.50
CA TYR A 50 1.12 40.85 16.45
C TYR A 50 2.38 41.66 16.13
N LYS A 51 3.16 42.01 17.14
CA LYS A 51 4.44 42.72 17.02
C LYS A 51 5.50 41.94 16.24
N THR A 52 5.45 40.61 16.35
CA THR A 52 6.43 39.71 15.74
C THR A 52 6.11 39.46 14.26
N ILE A 53 4.83 39.44 13.91
CA ILE A 53 4.37 39.20 12.53
C ILE A 53 4.73 40.37 11.60
N HIS A 54 4.72 41.63 12.12
CA HIS A 54 5.01 42.83 11.35
C HIS A 54 6.47 43.30 11.41
N ARG A 55 7.34 42.65 12.18
CA ARG A 55 8.73 43.08 12.39
C ARG A 55 9.80 42.14 11.83
N LYS A 56 9.47 41.00 11.27
CA LYS A 56 10.50 40.17 10.65
C LYS A 56 10.56 40.48 9.15
N PRO A 57 11.61 41.20 8.68
CA PRO A 57 12.13 40.88 7.38
C PRO A 57 12.43 39.38 7.36
N PRO A 58 12.33 38.69 6.21
CA PRO A 58 12.70 37.28 6.10
C PRO A 58 14.11 37.16 6.70
N GLY A 59 14.19 36.67 7.93
CA GLY A 59 15.47 36.57 8.63
C GLY A 59 16.37 35.71 7.77
N LYS A 60 17.58 36.17 7.51
CA LYS A 60 18.66 35.34 6.94
C LYS A 60 18.59 34.02 7.68
N GLN A 61 18.23 32.95 6.97
CA GLN A 61 18.22 31.62 7.55
C GLN A 61 19.58 31.40 8.19
N LYS A 62 19.61 31.10 9.48
CA LYS A 62 20.87 30.73 10.14
C LYS A 62 21.50 29.63 9.31
N PRO A 63 22.76 29.73 8.90
CA PRO A 63 23.43 28.70 8.16
C PRO A 63 23.38 27.41 9.00
N GLY A 64 22.51 26.50 8.61
CA GLY A 64 22.46 25.15 9.17
C GLY A 64 23.47 24.24 8.46
N PRO A 65 23.70 23.03 8.96
CA PRO A 65 24.50 22.06 8.22
C PRO A 65 23.93 21.85 6.81
N LYS A 66 24.83 21.78 5.82
CA LYS A 66 24.43 21.55 4.41
C LYS A 66 23.55 20.31 4.32
N PRO A 67 22.45 20.32 3.56
CA PRO A 67 21.59 19.17 3.41
C PRO A 67 22.38 18.01 2.78
N LEU A 68 22.42 16.86 3.46
CA LEU A 68 23.20 15.68 3.00
C LEU A 68 22.69 15.10 1.67
N TYR A 69 21.39 15.28 1.40
CA TYR A 69 20.67 14.67 0.27
C TYR A 69 20.25 15.69 -0.80
N ASP A 70 20.77 16.91 -0.76
CA ASP A 70 20.40 18.00 -1.68
C ASP A 70 21.11 17.86 -3.02
N HIS A 71 20.65 16.89 -3.82
CA HIS A 71 21.14 16.67 -5.19
C HIS A 71 19.97 16.35 -6.11
N PRO A 72 19.78 17.07 -7.23
CA PRO A 72 18.67 16.86 -8.16
C PRO A 72 18.55 15.42 -8.67
N GLN A 73 19.65 14.82 -9.14
CA GLN A 73 19.66 13.44 -9.65
C GLN A 73 19.22 12.41 -8.59
N LEU A 74 19.50 12.66 -7.30
CA LEU A 74 19.05 11.78 -6.23
C LEU A 74 17.51 11.83 -6.08
N LEU A 75 16.92 13.03 -6.18
CA LEU A 75 15.47 13.20 -6.13
C LEU A 75 14.80 12.58 -7.36
N GLU A 76 15.38 12.74 -8.55
CA GLU A 76 14.88 12.14 -9.78
C GLU A 76 14.89 10.61 -9.73
N ALA A 77 16.01 10.00 -9.32
CA ALA A 77 16.10 8.56 -9.13
C ALA A 77 15.09 8.04 -8.10
N LEU A 78 14.99 8.72 -6.95
CA LEU A 78 14.03 8.36 -5.90
C LEU A 78 12.58 8.47 -6.38
N LYS A 79 12.25 9.52 -7.15
CA LYS A 79 10.94 9.74 -7.75
C LYS A 79 10.63 8.67 -8.80
N ALA A 80 11.57 8.36 -9.68
CA ALA A 80 11.39 7.33 -10.70
C ALA A 80 11.12 5.96 -10.08
N ILE A 81 11.89 5.56 -9.07
CA ILE A 81 11.68 4.30 -8.34
C ILE A 81 10.33 4.31 -7.62
N TRP A 82 9.94 5.42 -6.99
CA TRP A 82 8.66 5.55 -6.29
C TRP A 82 7.47 5.42 -7.24
N ILE A 83 7.51 6.05 -8.41
CA ILE A 83 6.48 5.90 -9.46
C ILE A 83 6.50 4.47 -9.99
N GLY A 84 7.69 3.95 -10.31
CA GLY A 84 7.88 2.59 -10.80
C GLY A 84 7.31 1.53 -9.86
N THR A 85 7.39 1.73 -8.53
CA THR A 85 6.84 0.83 -7.51
C THR A 85 5.34 1.06 -7.21
N ASN A 86 4.63 1.83 -8.03
CA ASN A 86 3.22 2.19 -7.81
C ASN A 86 2.97 2.94 -6.48
N LEU A 87 3.80 3.95 -6.22
CA LEU A 87 3.64 4.91 -5.12
C LEU A 87 3.62 4.27 -3.70
N ILE A 88 4.37 3.21 -3.48
CA ILE A 88 4.44 2.54 -2.17
C ILE A 88 4.94 3.48 -1.06
N CYS A 89 4.63 3.16 0.19
CA CYS A 89 5.08 3.97 1.33
C CYS A 89 6.60 3.93 1.51
N SER A 90 7.15 4.96 2.16
CA SER A 90 8.59 5.15 2.33
C SER A 90 9.34 3.98 2.96
N LYS A 91 8.71 3.26 3.90
CA LYS A 91 9.31 2.07 4.53
C LYS A 91 9.51 0.95 3.50
N ARG A 92 8.51 0.69 2.66
CA ARG A 92 8.59 -0.30 1.58
C ARG A 92 9.52 0.17 0.47
N LEU A 93 9.45 1.46 0.11
CA LEU A 93 10.32 2.06 -0.91
C LEU A 93 11.81 1.92 -0.52
N LYS A 94 12.15 2.17 0.74
CA LYS A 94 13.52 1.95 1.25
C LYS A 94 14.01 0.52 0.99
N ALA A 95 13.15 -0.47 1.17
CA ALA A 95 13.49 -1.87 0.92
C ALA A 95 13.54 -2.22 -0.58
N ALA A 96 12.79 -1.49 -1.43
CA ALA A 96 12.81 -1.68 -2.88
C ALA A 96 14.10 -1.09 -3.54
N ILE A 97 14.58 0.05 -3.05
CA ILE A 97 15.72 0.78 -3.64
C ILE A 97 16.89 -0.12 -4.09
N PRO A 98 17.41 -1.07 -3.28
CA PRO A 98 18.54 -1.90 -3.70
C PRO A 98 18.30 -2.71 -4.99
N HIS A 99 17.06 -3.14 -5.22
CA HIS A 99 16.70 -3.93 -6.40
C HIS A 99 16.37 -3.07 -7.64
N TRP A 100 16.14 -1.77 -7.43
CA TRP A 100 15.73 -0.83 -8.48
C TRP A 100 16.85 0.07 -8.98
N ILE A 101 17.94 0.26 -8.20
CA ILE A 101 19.03 1.17 -8.58
C ILE A 101 19.76 0.70 -9.83
N GLY A 102 20.14 -0.57 -9.90
CA GLY A 102 20.84 -1.13 -11.07
C GLY A 102 20.04 -0.94 -12.36
N PRO A 103 18.78 -1.44 -12.41
CA PRO A 103 17.88 -1.19 -13.55
C PRO A 103 17.67 0.30 -13.86
N TYR A 104 17.58 1.18 -12.85
CA TYR A 104 17.46 2.62 -13.06
C TYR A 104 18.68 3.17 -13.82
N GLN A 105 19.88 2.77 -13.41
CA GLN A 105 21.10 3.23 -14.06
C GLN A 105 21.24 2.71 -15.50
N SER A 106 20.75 1.50 -15.77
CA SER A 106 20.74 0.94 -17.14
C SER A 106 19.85 1.75 -18.09
N ASP A 107 18.73 2.28 -17.59
CA ASP A 107 17.74 2.98 -18.42
C ASP A 107 17.95 4.52 -18.46
N ASN A 108 18.55 5.11 -17.42
CA ASN A 108 18.66 6.57 -17.25
C ASN A 108 20.12 7.09 -17.14
N GLY A 109 21.11 6.21 -17.30
CA GLY A 109 22.52 6.55 -17.16
C GLY A 109 23.07 6.42 -15.74
N HIS A 110 24.39 6.37 -15.62
CA HIS A 110 25.07 6.13 -14.35
C HIS A 110 24.87 7.25 -13.32
N LEU A 111 24.52 6.86 -12.10
CA LEU A 111 24.58 7.74 -10.94
C LEU A 111 26.00 7.71 -10.34
N PRO A 112 26.54 8.86 -9.89
CA PRO A 112 27.75 8.90 -9.09
C PRO A 112 27.68 7.95 -7.90
N ILE A 113 28.77 7.24 -7.62
CA ILE A 113 28.85 6.23 -6.54
C ILE A 113 28.38 6.79 -5.20
N ASP A 114 28.70 8.04 -4.91
CA ASP A 114 28.29 8.70 -3.67
C ASP A 114 26.76 8.90 -3.58
N LEU A 115 26.09 9.17 -4.69
CA LEU A 115 24.63 9.27 -4.74
C LEU A 115 23.98 7.89 -4.57
N VAL A 116 24.54 6.84 -5.17
CA VAL A 116 24.12 5.46 -4.95
C VAL A 116 24.24 5.09 -3.47
N LYS A 117 25.39 5.37 -2.83
CA LYS A 117 25.59 5.13 -1.40
C LYS A 117 24.58 5.90 -0.53
N LYS A 118 24.28 7.14 -0.90
CA LYS A 118 23.26 7.96 -0.22
C LYS A 118 21.87 7.35 -0.38
N LEU A 119 21.46 6.93 -1.58
CA LEU A 119 20.17 6.26 -1.80
C LEU A 119 20.04 4.97 -0.99
N LEU A 120 21.11 4.17 -0.92
CA LEU A 120 21.14 2.93 -0.13
C LEU A 120 21.05 3.20 1.39
N LYS A 121 21.51 4.35 1.88
CA LYS A 121 21.48 4.73 3.31
C LYS A 121 20.27 5.58 3.71
N ILE A 122 19.51 6.15 2.76
CA ILE A 122 18.42 7.08 3.04
C ILE A 122 17.38 6.49 4.01
N SER A 123 16.93 7.28 4.99
CA SER A 123 15.90 6.84 5.92
C SER A 123 14.48 6.99 5.34
N PRO A 124 13.50 6.18 5.78
CA PRO A 124 12.10 6.34 5.37
C PRO A 124 11.55 7.75 5.64
N SER A 125 11.90 8.37 6.76
CA SER A 125 11.48 9.73 7.10
C SER A 125 12.08 10.78 6.16
N THR A 126 13.30 10.57 5.71
CA THR A 126 13.93 11.44 4.69
C THR A 126 13.26 11.26 3.34
N ILE A 127 12.97 10.02 2.92
CA ILE A 127 12.18 9.72 1.73
C ILE A 127 10.84 10.47 1.76
N ASP A 128 10.11 10.42 2.88
CA ASP A 128 8.83 11.14 3.02
C ASP A 128 8.98 12.65 2.84
N ARG A 129 10.03 13.26 3.42
CA ARG A 129 10.31 14.70 3.25
C ARG A 129 10.62 15.05 1.79
N PHE A 130 11.46 14.27 1.13
CA PHE A 130 11.85 14.50 -0.26
C PHE A 130 10.69 14.35 -1.23
N LEU A 131 9.85 13.34 -1.05
CA LEU A 131 8.69 13.10 -1.91
C LEU A 131 7.47 13.96 -1.56
N LYS A 132 7.49 14.70 -0.44
CA LYS A 132 6.36 15.54 -0.01
C LYS A 132 5.89 16.53 -1.09
N PRO A 133 6.78 17.28 -1.78
CA PRO A 133 6.37 18.21 -2.84
C PRO A 133 5.73 17.50 -4.04
N VAL A 134 6.11 16.25 -4.29
CA VAL A 134 5.67 15.48 -5.46
C VAL A 134 4.41 14.67 -5.17
N LYS A 135 4.23 14.20 -3.93
CA LYS A 135 3.11 13.34 -3.54
C LYS A 135 1.73 13.93 -3.81
N HIS A 136 1.57 15.24 -3.73
CA HIS A 136 0.27 15.88 -3.97
C HIS A 136 -0.18 15.81 -5.43
N LEU A 137 0.76 15.72 -6.39
CA LEU A 137 0.47 15.58 -7.82
C LEU A 137 -0.13 14.21 -8.17
N TYR A 138 0.18 13.18 -7.34
CA TYR A 138 -0.23 11.79 -7.55
C TYR A 138 -1.34 11.34 -6.59
N ARG A 139 -1.83 12.20 -5.70
CA ARG A 139 -2.97 11.89 -4.84
C ARG A 139 -4.27 11.97 -5.65
N GLY A 140 -4.66 10.86 -6.25
CA GLY A 140 -6.03 10.67 -6.69
C GLY A 140 -6.96 10.71 -5.47
N LYS A 141 -8.12 11.38 -5.58
CA LYS A 141 -9.19 11.27 -4.59
C LYS A 141 -9.79 9.87 -4.70
N GLY A 142 -9.27 8.92 -3.93
CA GLY A 142 -9.88 7.60 -3.80
C GLY A 142 -11.26 7.77 -3.17
N ARG A 143 -12.32 7.46 -3.90
CA ARG A 143 -13.64 7.28 -3.31
C ARG A 143 -13.64 5.97 -2.54
N CYS A 144 -13.54 6.04 -1.22
CA CYS A 144 -13.81 4.89 -0.38
C CYS A 144 -15.34 4.71 -0.35
N THR A 145 -15.85 3.69 -1.04
CA THR A 145 -17.28 3.37 -1.09
C THR A 145 -17.75 2.57 0.13
N THR A 146 -16.82 2.04 0.93
CA THR A 146 -17.13 1.33 2.17
C THR A 146 -16.74 2.18 3.37
N LYS A 147 -17.75 2.68 4.10
CA LYS A 147 -17.55 3.21 5.45
C LYS A 147 -17.13 2.03 6.35
N PRO A 148 -16.01 2.11 7.10
CA PRO A 148 -15.72 1.10 8.11
C PRO A 148 -16.86 1.10 9.13
N GLY A 149 -17.53 -0.03 9.31
CA GLY A 149 -18.54 -0.21 10.34
C GLY A 149 -17.89 -0.04 11.72
N LEU A 150 -18.05 1.12 12.33
CA LEU A 150 -17.42 1.49 13.60
C LEU A 150 -18.00 0.73 14.79
N LEU A 151 -19.28 0.33 14.74
CA LEU A 151 -20.01 -0.29 15.87
C LEU A 151 -19.71 -1.78 16.10
N LEU A 152 -19.35 -2.55 15.07
CA LEU A 152 -19.08 -3.99 15.20
C LEU A 152 -17.61 -4.33 15.52
N LYS A 153 -16.69 -3.39 15.37
CA LYS A 153 -15.25 -3.61 15.66
C LYS A 153 -14.93 -3.81 17.15
N HIS A 154 -15.83 -3.46 18.05
CA HIS A 154 -15.58 -3.52 19.51
C HIS A 154 -16.04 -4.82 20.17
N HIS A 155 -16.86 -5.64 19.52
CA HIS A 155 -17.49 -6.81 20.14
C HIS A 155 -17.03 -8.18 19.65
N ILE A 156 -16.16 -8.26 18.64
CA ILE A 156 -15.70 -9.54 18.11
C ILE A 156 -14.27 -9.79 18.60
N PRO A 157 -14.05 -10.80 19.47
CA PRO A 157 -12.68 -11.20 19.85
C PRO A 157 -11.97 -11.76 18.62
N ILE A 158 -10.84 -11.13 18.27
CA ILE A 158 -10.01 -11.55 17.14
C ILE A 158 -9.23 -12.78 17.60
N LYS A 159 -9.71 -13.97 17.27
CA LYS A 159 -8.92 -15.20 17.33
C LYS A 159 -8.18 -15.36 16.00
N THR A 160 -6.97 -14.84 15.96
CA THR A 160 -5.98 -15.18 14.94
C THR A 160 -5.39 -16.54 15.32
N ARG A 161 -5.93 -17.65 14.90
CA ARG A 161 -5.41 -18.97 15.30
C ARG A 161 -5.21 -19.95 14.16
N GLN A 162 -5.37 -19.59 12.89
CA GLN A 162 -5.32 -20.66 11.90
C GLN A 162 -4.08 -20.67 11.00
N TRP A 163 -3.38 -19.53 10.78
CA TRP A 163 -2.35 -19.49 9.74
C TRP A 163 -1.18 -18.56 10.08
N ASP A 164 -0.62 -18.67 11.29
CA ASP A 164 0.72 -18.13 11.59
C ASP A 164 1.81 -19.06 11.01
N GLU A 165 1.60 -19.46 9.75
CA GLU A 165 2.50 -20.39 9.09
C GLU A 165 3.78 -19.70 8.67
N PHE A 166 4.89 -20.30 9.02
CA PHE A 166 6.23 -19.87 8.59
C PHE A 166 6.75 -20.71 7.41
N ARG A 167 6.06 -21.81 7.09
CA ARG A 167 6.39 -22.70 5.99
C ARG A 167 5.64 -22.30 4.73
N PRO A 168 6.32 -22.09 3.58
CA PRO A 168 5.65 -21.85 2.29
C PRO A 168 4.78 -23.03 1.89
N GLY A 169 3.66 -22.74 1.22
CA GLY A 169 2.72 -23.74 0.74
C GLY A 169 1.33 -23.65 1.36
N PHE A 170 1.11 -22.78 2.33
CA PHE A 170 -0.22 -22.49 2.87
C PHE A 170 -0.78 -21.22 2.22
N LEU A 171 -1.87 -21.38 1.48
CA LEU A 171 -2.44 -20.36 0.60
C LEU A 171 -3.78 -19.85 1.12
N GLU A 172 -4.01 -18.54 1.04
CA GLU A 172 -5.34 -17.93 1.09
C GLU A 172 -5.78 -17.56 -0.33
N THR A 173 -7.01 -17.87 -0.70
CA THR A 173 -7.55 -17.62 -2.03
C THR A 173 -8.91 -16.95 -1.96
N ASP A 174 -9.12 -15.91 -2.77
CA ASP A 174 -10.36 -15.15 -2.85
C ASP A 174 -10.60 -14.65 -4.29
N THR A 175 -11.84 -14.27 -4.60
CA THR A 175 -12.22 -13.73 -5.91
C THR A 175 -12.53 -12.23 -5.84
N VAL A 176 -12.06 -11.50 -6.85
CA VAL A 176 -12.37 -10.10 -7.05
C VAL A 176 -13.30 -9.93 -8.26
N ALA A 177 -14.53 -9.53 -8.02
CA ALA A 177 -15.54 -9.29 -9.07
C ALA A 177 -15.26 -8.00 -9.84
N HIS A 178 -15.22 -8.02 -11.16
CA HIS A 178 -15.14 -6.82 -12.00
C HIS A 178 -16.53 -6.44 -12.55
N CYS A 179 -17.46 -6.19 -11.63
CA CYS A 179 -18.88 -5.94 -11.92
C CYS A 179 -19.23 -4.45 -12.18
N GLY A 180 -18.30 -3.51 -11.93
CA GLY A 180 -18.64 -2.09 -12.00
C GLY A 180 -19.69 -1.67 -10.97
N GLY A 181 -20.70 -0.96 -11.42
CA GLY A 181 -21.82 -0.49 -10.58
C GLY A 181 -22.99 -1.45 -10.46
N SER A 182 -23.02 -2.57 -11.20
CA SER A 182 -24.11 -3.56 -11.19
C SER A 182 -23.55 -4.98 -11.12
N VAL A 183 -24.23 -5.84 -10.35
CA VAL A 183 -23.92 -7.27 -10.24
C VAL A 183 -24.68 -8.13 -11.24
N GLU A 184 -25.53 -7.54 -12.07
CA GLU A 184 -26.34 -8.23 -13.08
C GLU A 184 -25.49 -8.69 -14.27
N GLY A 185 -25.87 -9.81 -14.86
CA GLY A 185 -25.21 -10.38 -16.04
C GLY A 185 -23.86 -11.03 -15.75
N LEU A 186 -23.12 -11.32 -16.84
CA LEU A 186 -21.80 -11.95 -16.77
C LEU A 186 -20.69 -10.89 -16.88
N TYR A 187 -19.62 -11.11 -16.15
CA TYR A 187 -18.42 -10.27 -16.15
C TYR A 187 -17.21 -11.08 -15.67
N ALA A 188 -16.02 -10.52 -15.85
CA ALA A 188 -14.80 -11.17 -15.42
C ALA A 188 -14.62 -11.15 -13.89
N PHE A 189 -14.00 -12.21 -13.38
CA PHE A 189 -13.51 -12.31 -12.00
C PHE A 189 -12.00 -12.53 -12.00
N THR A 190 -11.31 -12.02 -11.01
CA THR A 190 -9.92 -12.35 -10.74
C THR A 190 -9.84 -13.22 -9.50
N THR A 191 -9.40 -14.46 -9.63
CA THR A 191 -8.99 -15.31 -8.50
C THR A 191 -7.59 -14.88 -8.08
N ASN A 192 -7.43 -14.50 -6.82
CA ASN A 192 -6.19 -14.04 -6.23
C ASN A 192 -5.77 -15.00 -5.12
N THR A 193 -4.57 -15.54 -5.22
CA THR A 193 -4.01 -16.50 -4.27
C THR A 193 -2.73 -15.93 -3.65
N VAL A 194 -2.58 -16.10 -2.34
CA VAL A 194 -1.44 -15.58 -1.56
C VAL A 194 -0.88 -16.65 -0.66
N ASP A 195 0.42 -16.92 -0.74
CA ASP A 195 1.11 -17.73 0.25
C ASP A 195 1.34 -16.93 1.54
N ILE A 196 0.89 -17.48 2.66
CA ILE A 196 0.93 -16.80 3.97
C ILE A 196 2.36 -16.57 4.45
N ALA A 197 3.25 -17.54 4.25
CA ALA A 197 4.63 -17.50 4.73
C ALA A 197 5.46 -16.45 3.99
N THR A 198 5.41 -16.45 2.67
CA THR A 198 6.27 -15.60 1.83
C THR A 198 5.57 -14.34 1.31
N GLY A 199 4.24 -14.36 1.24
CA GLY A 199 3.45 -13.35 0.54
C GLY A 199 3.55 -13.45 -0.98
N TRP A 200 4.01 -14.60 -1.52
CA TRP A 200 3.98 -14.90 -2.96
C TRP A 200 2.55 -14.89 -3.46
N THR A 201 2.31 -14.30 -4.62
CA THR A 201 0.96 -14.16 -5.16
C THR A 201 0.88 -14.67 -6.58
N GLU A 202 -0.25 -15.33 -6.89
CA GLU A 202 -0.65 -15.68 -8.25
C GLU A 202 -2.08 -15.20 -8.50
N GLN A 203 -2.34 -14.71 -9.70
CA GLN A 203 -3.68 -14.27 -10.11
C GLN A 203 -4.07 -14.95 -11.42
N ARG A 204 -5.37 -15.23 -11.57
CA ARG A 204 -5.97 -15.70 -12.82
C ARG A 204 -7.35 -15.10 -12.98
N ALA A 205 -7.76 -14.90 -14.21
CA ALA A 205 -9.07 -14.38 -14.55
C ALA A 205 -9.96 -15.46 -15.17
N THR A 206 -11.26 -15.42 -14.83
CA THR A 206 -12.31 -16.24 -15.42
C THR A 206 -13.47 -15.36 -15.87
N TYR A 207 -14.27 -15.82 -16.82
CA TYR A 207 -15.51 -15.18 -17.22
C TYR A 207 -16.67 -15.82 -16.45
N GLY A 208 -17.23 -15.08 -15.50
CA GLY A 208 -18.18 -15.63 -14.54
C GLY A 208 -17.51 -16.43 -13.40
N LYS A 209 -18.36 -17.02 -12.54
CA LYS A 209 -17.96 -17.81 -11.36
C LYS A 209 -18.13 -19.31 -11.58
N GLY A 210 -17.94 -19.80 -12.80
CA GLY A 210 -18.04 -21.22 -13.09
C GLY A 210 -17.00 -22.03 -12.31
N PHE A 211 -17.42 -23.02 -11.52
CA PHE A 211 -16.50 -23.79 -10.67
C PHE A 211 -15.44 -24.57 -11.47
N ARG A 212 -15.77 -25.02 -12.68
CA ARG A 212 -14.83 -25.75 -13.55
C ARG A 212 -13.72 -24.85 -14.08
N GLU A 213 -14.08 -23.62 -14.47
CA GLU A 213 -13.15 -22.61 -14.96
C GLU A 213 -12.20 -22.19 -13.84
N ILE A 214 -12.74 -21.90 -12.65
CA ILE A 214 -11.95 -21.54 -11.48
C ILE A 214 -11.02 -22.69 -11.08
N ALA A 215 -11.49 -23.93 -11.07
CA ALA A 215 -10.66 -25.08 -10.75
C ALA A 215 -9.49 -25.26 -11.73
N ARG A 216 -9.73 -25.09 -13.03
CA ARG A 216 -8.68 -25.12 -14.07
C ARG A 216 -7.64 -24.03 -13.88
N GLU A 217 -8.07 -22.83 -13.53
CA GLU A 217 -7.14 -21.74 -13.29
C GLU A 217 -6.36 -21.91 -11.97
N ILE A 218 -6.96 -22.53 -10.94
CA ILE A 218 -6.24 -22.91 -9.69
C ILE A 218 -5.16 -23.96 -9.99
N GLU A 219 -5.47 -24.97 -10.81
CA GLU A 219 -4.48 -25.95 -11.27
C GLU A 219 -3.33 -25.28 -12.05
N ALA A 220 -3.65 -24.32 -12.91
CA ALA A 220 -2.65 -23.54 -13.63
C ALA A 220 -1.80 -22.65 -12.71
N MET A 221 -2.38 -22.09 -11.63
CA MET A 221 -1.64 -21.36 -10.61
C MET A 221 -0.68 -22.27 -9.83
N GLU A 222 -1.13 -23.47 -9.46
CA GLU A 222 -0.30 -24.45 -8.75
C GLU A 222 1.00 -24.74 -9.50
N LYS A 223 0.91 -24.99 -10.81
CA LYS A 223 2.07 -25.23 -11.68
C LYS A 223 3.04 -24.05 -11.78
N SER A 224 2.58 -22.85 -11.41
CA SER A 224 3.38 -21.62 -11.44
C SER A 224 4.06 -21.30 -10.09
N LEU A 225 3.66 -21.99 -8.99
CA LEU A 225 4.22 -21.74 -7.66
C LEU A 225 5.64 -22.32 -7.56
N PRO A 226 6.56 -21.64 -6.86
CA PRO A 226 7.91 -22.13 -6.61
C PRO A 226 8.00 -23.09 -5.42
N PHE A 227 6.87 -23.66 -4.97
CA PHE A 227 6.75 -24.59 -3.85
C PHE A 227 5.46 -25.42 -3.99
N ALA A 228 5.44 -26.58 -3.35
CA ALA A 228 4.23 -27.42 -3.32
C ALA A 228 3.16 -26.79 -2.40
N ILE A 229 1.89 -26.96 -2.76
CA ILE A 229 0.76 -26.58 -1.91
C ILE A 229 0.64 -27.61 -0.77
N LEU A 230 0.62 -27.11 0.46
CA LEU A 230 0.43 -27.91 1.68
C LEU A 230 -0.98 -27.71 2.25
N GLY A 231 -1.52 -26.52 2.10
CA GLY A 231 -2.86 -26.16 2.52
C GLY A 231 -3.41 -25.01 1.71
N ILE A 232 -4.72 -24.99 1.54
CA ILE A 232 -5.41 -23.90 0.85
C ILE A 232 -6.70 -23.56 1.58
N ASP A 233 -6.86 -22.26 1.86
CA ASP A 233 -8.04 -21.69 2.50
C ASP A 233 -8.82 -20.84 1.51
N PHE A 234 -10.12 -21.06 1.45
CA PHE A 234 -11.03 -20.33 0.58
C PHE A 234 -12.05 -19.55 1.41
N ASP A 235 -12.64 -18.52 0.81
CA ASP A 235 -13.87 -17.96 1.34
C ASP A 235 -15.05 -18.95 1.21
N ASN A 236 -16.21 -18.58 1.78
CA ASN A 236 -17.40 -19.43 1.71
C ASN A 236 -18.13 -19.38 0.35
N GLY A 237 -17.48 -18.93 -0.71
CA GLY A 237 -18.05 -18.87 -2.06
C GLY A 237 -18.34 -20.25 -2.64
N GLY A 238 -19.53 -20.44 -3.23
CA GLY A 238 -19.92 -21.72 -3.87
C GLY A 238 -19.01 -22.13 -5.03
N GLU A 239 -18.29 -21.17 -5.62
CA GLU A 239 -17.29 -21.37 -6.64
C GLU A 239 -16.09 -22.20 -6.17
N PHE A 240 -15.77 -22.16 -4.87
CA PHE A 240 -14.68 -22.89 -4.26
C PHE A 240 -15.14 -24.12 -3.48
N LEU A 241 -16.31 -24.04 -2.83
CA LEU A 241 -16.85 -25.14 -2.03
C LEU A 241 -17.63 -26.11 -2.91
N ASN A 242 -16.91 -26.80 -3.78
CA ASN A 242 -17.46 -27.81 -4.68
C ASN A 242 -16.66 -29.12 -4.62
N ARG A 243 -17.31 -30.23 -4.99
CA ARG A 243 -16.71 -31.56 -4.93
C ARG A 243 -15.48 -31.69 -5.81
N PHE A 244 -15.44 -31.01 -6.96
CA PHE A 244 -14.33 -31.12 -7.90
C PHE A 244 -13.02 -30.59 -7.28
N LEU A 245 -13.02 -29.39 -6.69
CA LEU A 245 -11.84 -28.83 -6.02
C LEU A 245 -11.47 -29.62 -4.76
N PHE A 246 -12.48 -30.07 -4.01
CA PHE A 246 -12.25 -30.90 -2.84
C PHE A 246 -11.55 -32.19 -3.21
N ASP A 247 -12.03 -32.91 -4.23
CA ASP A 247 -11.42 -34.14 -4.71
C ASP A 247 -10.03 -33.88 -5.32
N TYR A 248 -9.86 -32.80 -6.08
CA TYR A 248 -8.58 -32.38 -6.66
C TYR A 248 -7.48 -32.21 -5.61
N PHE A 249 -7.77 -31.62 -4.46
CA PHE A 249 -6.79 -31.40 -3.41
C PHE A 249 -6.65 -32.58 -2.45
N ARG A 250 -7.66 -33.41 -2.30
CA ARG A 250 -7.67 -34.51 -1.33
C ARG A 250 -7.22 -35.82 -1.93
N ILE A 251 -7.56 -36.12 -3.17
CA ILE A 251 -7.22 -37.37 -3.84
C ILE A 251 -5.88 -37.23 -4.53
N ARG A 252 -4.81 -37.23 -3.74
CA ARG A 252 -3.41 -37.10 -4.17
C ARG A 252 -2.55 -37.97 -3.32
N GLU A 253 -1.37 -38.35 -3.84
CA GLU A 253 -0.34 -39.03 -3.05
C GLU A 253 0.01 -38.23 -1.76
N LYS A 254 0.09 -36.90 -1.89
CA LYS A 254 0.27 -35.95 -0.75
C LYS A 254 -0.97 -35.07 -0.66
N PRO A 255 -1.97 -35.42 0.16
CA PRO A 255 -3.18 -34.63 0.29
C PRO A 255 -2.89 -33.21 0.77
N VAL A 256 -3.58 -32.23 0.16
CA VAL A 256 -3.52 -30.82 0.56
C VAL A 256 -4.60 -30.57 1.60
N GLN A 257 -4.25 -29.87 2.67
CA GLN A 257 -5.22 -29.44 3.66
C GLN A 257 -6.18 -28.42 3.04
N PHE A 258 -7.42 -28.85 2.82
CA PHE A 258 -8.47 -27.99 2.27
C PHE A 258 -9.30 -27.43 3.40
N THR A 259 -9.31 -26.10 3.58
CA THR A 259 -10.06 -25.42 4.63
C THR A 259 -10.93 -24.30 4.05
N ARG A 260 -11.80 -23.77 4.90
CA ARG A 260 -12.62 -22.62 4.58
C ARG A 260 -12.58 -21.62 5.73
N SER A 261 -12.66 -20.34 5.42
CA SER A 261 -12.84 -19.29 6.40
C SER A 261 -14.17 -19.43 7.11
N ARG A 262 -14.24 -19.02 8.38
CA ARG A 262 -15.47 -19.04 9.16
C ARG A 262 -16.43 -17.98 8.66
N GLU A 263 -17.71 -18.29 8.67
CA GLU A 263 -18.75 -17.33 8.30
C GLU A 263 -18.69 -16.08 9.16
N TYR A 264 -18.78 -14.91 8.52
CA TYR A 264 -18.74 -13.59 9.15
C TYR A 264 -17.43 -13.24 9.92
N GLN A 265 -16.35 -14.00 9.77
CA GLN A 265 -15.05 -13.73 10.38
C GLN A 265 -14.09 -13.04 9.38
N LYS A 266 -14.25 -11.71 9.22
CA LYS A 266 -13.44 -10.88 8.30
C LYS A 266 -11.91 -10.94 8.49
N ASN A 267 -11.42 -11.58 9.53
CA ASN A 267 -9.98 -11.66 9.80
C ASN A 267 -9.36 -12.97 9.31
N ASP A 268 -10.15 -13.94 8.89
CA ASP A 268 -9.64 -15.25 8.49
C ASP A 268 -8.90 -15.17 7.13
N ASN A 269 -9.28 -14.25 6.23
CA ASN A 269 -8.67 -14.03 4.91
C ASN A 269 -7.89 -12.69 4.81
N ALA A 270 -7.28 -12.26 5.91
CA ALA A 270 -6.65 -10.94 6.00
C ALA A 270 -5.46 -10.74 5.04
N HIS A 271 -4.76 -11.81 4.67
CA HIS A 271 -3.60 -11.74 3.77
C HIS A 271 -4.06 -11.50 2.33
N VAL A 272 -5.07 -12.24 1.86
CA VAL A 272 -5.58 -12.09 0.50
C VAL A 272 -6.42 -10.83 0.32
N GLU A 273 -7.21 -10.39 1.32
CA GLU A 273 -7.98 -9.14 1.24
C GLU A 273 -7.09 -7.93 0.96
N GLY A 274 -5.96 -7.82 1.67
CA GLY A 274 -4.98 -6.76 1.45
C GLY A 274 -4.37 -6.80 0.04
N LYS A 275 -4.23 -7.99 -0.54
CA LYS A 275 -3.73 -8.19 -1.90
C LYS A 275 -4.80 -7.90 -2.95
N ASN A 276 -6.07 -8.20 -2.70
CA ASN A 276 -7.18 -7.82 -3.57
C ASN A 276 -7.19 -6.31 -3.86
N TRP A 277 -6.90 -5.50 -2.84
CA TRP A 277 -6.74 -4.07 -3.04
C TRP A 277 -5.45 -3.75 -3.82
N THR A 278 -4.28 -4.15 -3.29
CA THR A 278 -2.98 -3.69 -3.78
C THR A 278 -2.57 -4.30 -5.13
N HIS A 279 -3.07 -5.50 -5.45
CA HIS A 279 -2.71 -6.26 -6.66
C HIS A 279 -3.82 -6.27 -7.71
N VAL A 280 -5.07 -5.93 -7.37
CA VAL A 280 -6.17 -5.93 -8.34
C VAL A 280 -6.81 -4.55 -8.43
N ARG A 281 -7.48 -4.11 -7.37
CA ARG A 281 -8.29 -2.88 -7.39
C ARG A 281 -7.49 -1.60 -7.63
N GLN A 282 -6.30 -1.49 -7.07
CA GLN A 282 -5.45 -0.29 -7.22
C GLN A 282 -5.00 -0.08 -8.67
N TRP A 283 -4.99 -1.12 -9.48
CA TRP A 283 -4.53 -1.09 -10.87
C TRP A 283 -5.67 -1.13 -11.89
N LEU A 284 -6.60 -2.04 -11.72
CA LEU A 284 -7.72 -2.25 -12.63
C LEU A 284 -8.96 -1.41 -12.27
N GLY A 285 -8.98 -0.85 -11.06
CA GLY A 285 -10.10 -0.03 -10.57
C GLY A 285 -11.36 -0.83 -10.28
N TYR A 286 -12.51 -0.14 -10.44
CA TYR A 286 -13.85 -0.69 -10.22
C TYR A 286 -14.67 -0.69 -11.51
N ARG A 287 -14.04 -0.77 -12.65
CA ARG A 287 -14.70 -0.85 -13.95
C ARG A 287 -15.39 -2.18 -14.13
N ARG A 288 -16.40 -2.20 -15.01
CA ARG A 288 -17.05 -3.42 -15.43
C ARG A 288 -16.28 -4.07 -16.59
N PHE A 289 -15.96 -5.34 -16.46
CA PHE A 289 -15.28 -6.16 -17.47
C PHE A 289 -16.26 -7.20 -18.04
N GLU A 290 -17.11 -6.74 -18.96
CA GLU A 290 -18.20 -7.53 -19.52
C GLU A 290 -17.80 -8.28 -20.80
N ASP A 291 -16.86 -7.75 -21.58
CA ASP A 291 -16.38 -8.43 -22.77
C ASP A 291 -15.52 -9.65 -22.39
N PRO A 292 -15.91 -10.89 -22.80
CA PRO A 292 -15.12 -12.10 -22.52
C PRO A 292 -13.69 -12.05 -23.10
N LYS A 293 -13.42 -11.22 -24.12
CA LYS A 293 -12.07 -11.00 -24.67
C LYS A 293 -11.10 -10.39 -23.66
N ILE A 294 -11.59 -9.82 -22.57
CA ILE A 294 -10.77 -9.27 -21.49
C ILE A 294 -10.05 -10.38 -20.70
N VAL A 295 -10.68 -11.55 -20.55
CA VAL A 295 -10.13 -12.66 -19.75
C VAL A 295 -8.78 -13.16 -20.27
N PRO A 296 -8.59 -13.47 -21.57
CA PRO A 296 -7.26 -13.83 -22.07
C PRO A 296 -6.23 -12.71 -21.91
N LEU A 297 -6.61 -11.44 -22.03
CA LEU A 297 -5.69 -10.31 -21.81
C LEU A 297 -5.27 -10.17 -20.34
N LEU A 298 -6.21 -10.37 -19.40
CA LEU A 298 -5.89 -10.43 -17.98
C LEU A 298 -4.98 -11.61 -17.66
N ASN A 299 -5.27 -12.79 -18.21
CA ASN A 299 -4.45 -13.98 -17.97
C ASN A 299 -3.05 -13.86 -18.57
N ASP A 300 -2.92 -13.25 -19.74
CA ASP A 300 -1.60 -12.92 -20.31
C ASP A 300 -0.83 -11.99 -19.37
N LEU A 301 -1.44 -10.91 -18.90
CA LEU A 301 -0.83 -10.01 -17.94
C LEU A 301 -0.41 -10.73 -16.65
N TYR A 302 -1.29 -11.52 -16.04
CA TYR A 302 -1.07 -12.19 -14.75
C TYR A 302 0.01 -13.27 -14.83
N LYS A 303 0.02 -14.08 -15.88
CA LYS A 303 0.97 -15.18 -16.09
C LYS A 303 2.39 -14.70 -16.40
N THR A 304 2.54 -13.47 -16.88
CA THR A 304 3.81 -12.91 -17.35
C THR A 304 4.32 -11.81 -16.42
N GLU A 305 4.15 -10.54 -16.80
CA GLU A 305 4.82 -9.42 -16.10
C GLU A 305 4.30 -9.20 -14.69
N TRP A 306 3.02 -9.46 -14.45
CA TRP A 306 2.38 -9.18 -13.16
C TRP A 306 3.00 -9.97 -12.01
N ARG A 307 3.08 -11.30 -12.18
CA ARG A 307 3.67 -12.18 -11.18
C ARG A 307 5.15 -11.86 -10.92
N LEU A 308 5.90 -11.54 -11.99
CA LEU A 308 7.31 -11.18 -11.88
C LEU A 308 7.49 -9.85 -11.16
N TYR A 309 6.73 -8.83 -11.54
CA TYR A 309 6.80 -7.52 -10.92
C TYR A 309 6.45 -7.55 -9.43
N HIS A 310 5.32 -8.15 -9.07
CA HIS A 310 4.85 -8.17 -7.69
C HIS A 310 5.70 -9.04 -6.77
N ASN A 311 6.11 -10.22 -7.23
CA ASN A 311 6.84 -11.16 -6.39
C ASN A 311 8.32 -10.83 -6.26
N PHE A 312 8.94 -10.25 -7.27
CA PHE A 312 10.38 -9.98 -7.25
C PHE A 312 10.73 -8.56 -6.80
N PHE A 313 9.89 -7.56 -7.08
CA PHE A 313 10.27 -6.15 -6.93
C PHE A 313 9.43 -5.33 -5.95
N ILE A 314 8.29 -5.85 -5.47
CA ILE A 314 7.39 -5.10 -4.59
C ILE A 314 7.46 -5.64 -3.16
N PRO A 315 8.18 -4.96 -2.23
CA PRO A 315 8.27 -5.41 -0.85
C PRO A 315 6.91 -5.30 -0.14
N SER A 316 6.64 -6.25 0.74
CA SER A 316 5.49 -6.26 1.64
C SER A 316 5.96 -6.38 3.11
N VAL A 317 5.07 -6.10 4.05
CA VAL A 317 5.29 -6.29 5.48
C VAL A 317 4.35 -7.37 6.00
N LYS A 318 4.83 -8.21 6.92
CA LYS A 318 4.02 -9.18 7.66
C LYS A 318 3.74 -8.67 9.06
N LEU A 319 2.54 -8.92 9.56
CA LEU A 319 2.17 -8.62 10.94
C LEU A 319 2.85 -9.68 11.86
N LEU A 320 3.68 -9.23 12.80
CA LEU A 320 4.34 -10.09 13.77
C LEU A 320 3.55 -10.22 15.07
N SER A 321 3.01 -9.10 15.57
CA SER A 321 2.17 -9.08 16.75
C SER A 321 1.12 -8.01 16.70
N LYS A 322 -0.01 -8.27 17.35
CA LYS A 322 -1.12 -7.35 17.51
C LYS A 322 -1.60 -7.43 18.95
N GLU A 323 -1.36 -6.38 19.70
CA GLU A 323 -1.73 -6.26 21.10
C GLU A 323 -2.72 -5.14 21.29
N ARG A 324 -3.70 -5.35 22.15
CA ARG A 324 -4.63 -4.28 22.53
C ARG A 324 -4.30 -3.82 23.94
N ILE A 325 -3.87 -2.56 24.07
CA ILE A 325 -3.59 -1.92 25.34
C ILE A 325 -4.64 -0.83 25.53
N ALA A 326 -5.58 -1.02 26.44
CA ALA A 326 -6.74 -0.17 26.66
C ALA A 326 -7.53 0.06 25.34
N SER A 327 -7.65 1.32 24.90
CA SER A 327 -8.35 1.71 23.66
C SER A 327 -7.50 1.61 22.40
N LYS A 328 -6.18 1.37 22.52
CA LYS A 328 -5.24 1.38 21.39
C LYS A 328 -4.85 -0.03 20.96
N THR A 329 -4.83 -0.26 19.66
CA THR A 329 -4.26 -1.49 19.08
C THR A 329 -2.86 -1.20 18.57
N ILE A 330 -1.86 -1.88 19.13
CA ILE A 330 -0.47 -1.81 18.73
C ILE A 330 -0.20 -2.97 17.77
N LYS A 331 0.25 -2.65 16.55
CA LYS A 331 0.64 -3.63 15.53
C LYS A 331 2.14 -3.53 15.29
N ARG A 332 2.84 -4.62 15.41
CA ARG A 332 4.26 -4.73 15.05
C ARG A 332 4.39 -5.53 13.76
N HIS A 333 5.18 -5.02 12.84
CA HIS A 333 5.43 -5.65 11.54
C HIS A 333 6.91 -5.97 11.41
N ASP A 334 7.22 -6.95 10.56
CA ASP A 334 8.59 -7.27 10.17
C ASP A 334 9.22 -6.17 9.29
N LYS A 335 10.49 -6.36 8.96
CA LYS A 335 11.17 -5.53 7.95
C LYS A 335 10.56 -5.83 6.58
N PRO A 336 10.26 -4.78 5.76
CA PRO A 336 9.73 -4.99 4.42
C PRO A 336 10.67 -5.84 3.58
N LYS A 337 10.14 -6.91 2.95
CA LYS A 337 10.83 -7.81 2.04
C LYS A 337 9.93 -8.16 0.86
N THR A 338 10.53 -8.45 -0.29
CA THR A 338 9.77 -9.03 -1.42
C THR A 338 9.44 -10.49 -1.13
N PRO A 339 8.37 -11.04 -1.73
CA PRO A 339 8.12 -12.49 -1.68
C PRO A 339 9.33 -13.32 -2.10
N TYR A 340 10.01 -12.93 -3.17
CA TYR A 340 11.27 -13.54 -3.62
C TYR A 340 12.34 -13.61 -2.52
N GLN A 341 12.59 -12.50 -1.81
CA GLN A 341 13.55 -12.49 -0.69
C GLN A 341 13.17 -13.46 0.42
N ARG A 342 11.85 -13.55 0.75
CA ARG A 342 11.36 -14.48 1.76
C ARG A 342 11.53 -15.94 1.32
N ILE A 343 11.35 -16.25 0.04
CA ILE A 343 11.64 -17.57 -0.53
C ILE A 343 13.11 -17.92 -0.36
N LEU A 344 14.01 -17.01 -0.69
CA LEU A 344 15.45 -17.25 -0.54
C LEU A 344 15.88 -17.52 0.92
N GLU A 345 15.23 -16.83 1.87
CA GLU A 345 15.50 -17.01 3.31
C GLU A 345 14.84 -18.26 3.90
N SER A 346 13.81 -18.81 3.27
CA SER A 346 13.10 -19.97 3.79
C SER A 346 13.99 -21.22 3.78
N LYS A 347 13.98 -21.96 4.88
CA LYS A 347 14.68 -23.26 5.00
C LYS A 347 13.93 -24.40 4.31
N HIS A 348 12.68 -24.17 3.94
CA HIS A 348 11.76 -25.19 3.40
C HIS A 348 11.68 -25.19 1.89
N ILE A 349 12.44 -24.34 1.21
CA ILE A 349 12.52 -24.28 -0.27
C ILE A 349 13.83 -24.91 -0.71
N GLU A 350 13.75 -25.77 -1.69
CA GLU A 350 14.88 -26.49 -2.29
C GLU A 350 15.92 -25.52 -2.88
N LYS A 351 17.18 -25.93 -2.86
CA LYS A 351 18.29 -25.10 -3.38
C LYS A 351 18.14 -24.82 -4.87
N GLU A 352 17.74 -25.84 -5.63
CA GLU A 352 17.55 -25.77 -7.09
C GLU A 352 16.49 -24.72 -7.45
N THR A 353 15.37 -24.69 -6.73
CA THR A 353 14.33 -23.67 -6.91
C THR A 353 14.86 -22.27 -6.62
N LYS A 354 15.65 -22.11 -5.53
CA LYS A 354 16.24 -20.82 -5.20
C LYS A 354 17.24 -20.35 -6.27
N GLU A 355 18.08 -21.24 -6.79
CA GLU A 355 19.01 -20.89 -7.86
C GLU A 355 18.27 -20.53 -9.16
N SER A 356 17.26 -21.29 -9.55
CA SER A 356 16.41 -20.94 -10.71
C SER A 356 15.78 -19.54 -10.57
N LEU A 357 15.27 -19.21 -9.38
CA LEU A 357 14.70 -17.88 -9.12
C LEU A 357 15.77 -16.78 -9.13
N LYS A 358 17.00 -17.05 -8.70
CA LYS A 358 18.10 -16.09 -8.77
C LYS A 358 18.52 -15.82 -10.21
N GLU A 359 18.62 -16.87 -11.03
CA GLU A 359 18.94 -16.70 -12.47
C GLU A 359 17.83 -15.92 -13.16
N LEU A 360 16.56 -16.26 -12.92
CA LEU A 360 15.44 -15.49 -13.44
C LEU A 360 15.50 -14.02 -13.00
N PHE A 361 15.79 -13.74 -11.72
CA PHE A 361 15.89 -12.37 -11.21
C PHE A 361 16.93 -11.54 -11.93
N LYS A 362 18.06 -12.13 -12.32
CA LYS A 362 19.14 -11.41 -13.06
C LYS A 362 18.67 -10.92 -14.44
N THR A 363 17.70 -11.60 -15.05
CA THR A 363 17.18 -11.23 -16.38
C THR A 363 16.10 -10.15 -16.32
N LEU A 364 15.56 -9.86 -15.13
CA LEU A 364 14.41 -8.97 -14.97
C LEU A 364 14.80 -7.51 -14.81
N ASN A 365 14.06 -6.64 -15.50
CA ASN A 365 14.13 -5.19 -15.30
C ASN A 365 12.74 -4.67 -14.86
N PRO A 366 12.59 -4.16 -13.61
CA PRO A 366 11.32 -3.75 -13.08
C PRO A 366 10.69 -2.54 -13.80
N PHE A 367 11.48 -1.66 -14.41
CA PHE A 367 10.96 -0.55 -15.21
C PHE A 367 10.36 -1.04 -16.53
N LYS A 368 11.01 -2.00 -17.19
CA LYS A 368 10.48 -2.64 -18.40
C LYS A 368 9.19 -3.40 -18.08
N LEU A 369 9.18 -4.20 -17.00
CA LEU A 369 7.98 -4.89 -16.53
C LEU A 369 6.86 -3.89 -16.27
N ARG A 370 7.13 -2.80 -15.55
CA ARG A 370 6.14 -1.76 -15.26
C ARG A 370 5.57 -1.13 -16.54
N LYS A 371 6.41 -0.78 -17.49
CA LYS A 371 5.97 -0.21 -18.77
C LYS A 371 5.05 -1.16 -19.53
N THR A 372 5.41 -2.44 -19.61
CA THR A 372 4.57 -3.46 -20.27
C THR A 372 3.24 -3.66 -19.54
N ILE A 373 3.27 -3.70 -18.19
CA ILE A 373 2.06 -3.75 -17.37
C ILE A 373 1.12 -2.57 -17.69
N ASP A 374 1.65 -1.34 -17.69
CA ASP A 374 0.85 -0.14 -17.96
C ASP A 374 0.24 -0.19 -19.37
N THR A 375 0.98 -0.67 -20.37
CA THR A 375 0.48 -0.84 -21.76
C THR A 375 -0.62 -1.90 -21.82
N LYS A 376 -0.44 -3.06 -21.19
CA LYS A 376 -1.45 -4.13 -21.16
C LYS A 376 -2.73 -3.68 -20.43
N ILE A 377 -2.59 -2.97 -19.30
CA ILE A 377 -3.74 -2.41 -18.57
C ILE A 377 -4.49 -1.38 -19.42
N ALA A 378 -3.78 -0.50 -20.13
CA ALA A 378 -4.42 0.46 -21.03
C ALA A 378 -5.27 -0.25 -22.09
N ARG A 379 -4.76 -1.33 -22.70
CA ARG A 379 -5.51 -2.15 -23.65
C ARG A 379 -6.75 -2.81 -23.03
N ILE A 380 -6.61 -3.37 -21.81
CA ILE A 380 -7.75 -3.95 -21.07
C ILE A 380 -8.82 -2.88 -20.81
N HIS A 381 -8.41 -1.68 -20.45
CA HIS A 381 -9.34 -0.58 -20.16
C HIS A 381 -10.05 -0.03 -21.40
N GLN A 382 -9.53 -0.25 -22.61
CA GLN A 382 -10.21 0.11 -23.86
C GLN A 382 -11.42 -0.78 -24.13
N LEU A 383 -11.43 -2.01 -23.62
CA LEU A 383 -12.54 -2.97 -23.70
C LEU A 383 -13.48 -2.92 -22.49
N ALA A 384 -13.18 -2.08 -21.49
CA ALA A 384 -13.96 -1.93 -20.27
C ALA A 384 -14.95 -0.76 -20.38
N TRP A 385 -16.11 -0.92 -19.75
CA TRP A 385 -17.14 0.12 -19.62
C TRP A 385 -16.94 0.95 -18.33
#